data_a8b836bf050089c7adbcbd7fc004a849
#
_entry.id   a8b836bf050089c7adbcbd7fc004a849
#
_cell.length_a   1.000
_cell.length_b   1.000
_cell.length_c   1.000
_cell.angle_alpha   90.00
_cell.angle_beta   90.00
_cell.angle_gamma   90.00
#
_symmetry.space_group_name_H-M   'P 1'
#
loop_
_entity.id
_entity.type
_entity.pdbx_description
1 polymer ?
#
loop_
_entity_poly.entity_id
_entity_poly.type
_entity_poly.pdbx_seq_one_letter_code
_entity_poly.pdbx_strand_id
1 'polypeptide(L)'
;LGLVHAISHMIGALYDSQHGLTNAILLPPILRFNKETIKNKTKIMNFVTFSKPEGYQSFYNNICNLLDELEINKGLGSLGVTSDKVEELAIKASKDAAAKTNPRKATVSQLKTIILKSLENAR
;
A
#
# COMPACT_ATOMS: atom_id res chain seq x y z
N LEU A 1 8.49 1.08 -3.21
CA LEU A 1 7.37 0.49 -2.46
C LEU A 1 7.08 -0.94 -2.90
N GLY A 2 8.05 -1.83 -2.67
CA GLY A 2 7.99 -3.23 -3.10
C GLY A 2 6.79 -4.01 -2.54
N LEU A 3 6.34 -3.69 -1.32
CA LEU A 3 5.18 -4.36 -0.73
C LEU A 3 3.87 -4.05 -1.44
N VAL A 4 3.71 -2.85 -1.98
CA VAL A 4 2.53 -2.52 -2.81
C VAL A 4 2.45 -3.51 -3.97
N HIS A 5 3.54 -3.69 -4.69
CA HIS A 5 3.58 -4.62 -5.83
C HIS A 5 3.47 -6.08 -5.40
N ALA A 6 4.13 -6.49 -4.33
CA ALA A 6 4.06 -7.87 -3.84
C ALA A 6 2.64 -8.27 -3.51
N ILE A 7 1.91 -7.44 -2.80
CA ILE A 7 0.51 -7.71 -2.43
C ILE A 7 -0.40 -7.62 -3.66
N SER A 8 -0.22 -6.59 -4.49
CA SER A 8 -1.08 -6.42 -5.67
C SER A 8 -0.90 -7.51 -6.72
N HIS A 9 0.31 -8.07 -6.86
CA HIS A 9 0.55 -9.24 -7.72
C HIS A 9 -0.29 -10.43 -7.28
N MET A 10 -0.34 -10.69 -5.98
CA MET A 10 -1.11 -11.82 -5.45
C MET A 10 -2.61 -11.60 -5.58
N ILE A 11 -3.07 -10.38 -5.35
CA ILE A 11 -4.48 -10.02 -5.53
C ILE A 11 -4.87 -10.14 -7.01
N GLY A 12 -4.06 -9.64 -7.92
CA GLY A 12 -4.29 -9.76 -9.35
C GLY A 12 -4.39 -11.21 -9.82
N ALA A 13 -3.53 -12.08 -9.27
CA ALA A 13 -3.54 -13.49 -9.60
C ALA A 13 -4.80 -14.23 -9.11
N LEU A 14 -5.32 -13.88 -7.93
CA LEU A 14 -6.48 -14.55 -7.33
C LEU A 14 -7.83 -13.95 -7.74
N TYR A 15 -7.89 -12.64 -7.98
CA TYR A 15 -9.14 -11.91 -8.15
C TYR A 15 -9.28 -11.21 -9.50
N ASP A 16 -8.28 -11.31 -10.36
CA ASP A 16 -8.27 -10.64 -11.68
C ASP A 16 -8.64 -9.15 -11.58
N SER A 17 -8.09 -8.47 -10.57
CA SER A 17 -8.39 -7.07 -10.30
C SER A 17 -7.54 -6.11 -11.12
N GLN A 18 -8.01 -4.88 -11.26
CA GLN A 18 -7.23 -3.82 -11.89
C GLN A 18 -6.01 -3.46 -11.05
N HIS A 19 -4.83 -3.70 -11.61
CA HIS A 19 -3.55 -3.51 -10.90
C HIS A 19 -3.35 -2.08 -10.39
N GLY A 20 -3.68 -1.07 -11.19
CA GLY A 20 -3.56 0.33 -10.78
C GLY A 20 -4.43 0.71 -9.59
N LEU A 21 -5.68 0.25 -9.58
CA LEU A 21 -6.59 0.50 -8.46
C LEU A 21 -6.13 -0.21 -7.19
N THR A 22 -5.69 -1.46 -7.31
CA THR A 22 -5.14 -2.23 -6.19
C THR A 22 -3.92 -1.53 -5.59
N ASN A 23 -3.00 -1.05 -6.43
CA ASN A 23 -1.84 -0.28 -5.98
C ASN A 23 -2.25 1.00 -5.25
N ALA A 24 -3.22 1.73 -5.78
CA ALA A 24 -3.70 2.98 -5.18
C ALA A 24 -4.30 2.75 -3.78
N ILE A 25 -5.07 1.68 -3.60
CA ILE A 25 -5.66 1.31 -2.31
C ILE A 25 -4.57 0.94 -1.30
N LEU A 26 -3.54 0.22 -1.72
CA LEU A 26 -2.46 -0.25 -0.85
C LEU A 26 -1.43 0.82 -0.51
N LEU A 27 -1.33 1.88 -1.31
CA LEU A 27 -0.28 2.88 -1.14
C LEU A 27 -0.31 3.55 0.25
N PRO A 28 -1.43 4.10 0.76
CA PRO A 28 -1.43 4.71 2.09
C PRO A 28 -1.01 3.78 3.24
N PRO A 29 -1.57 2.58 3.39
CA PRO A 29 -1.15 1.71 4.48
C PRO A 29 0.30 1.25 4.40
N ILE A 30 0.84 1.05 3.18
CA ILE A 30 2.25 0.70 3.01
C ILE A 30 3.16 1.90 3.30
N LEU A 31 2.77 3.11 2.92
CA LEU A 31 3.50 4.32 3.31
C LEU A 31 3.62 4.43 4.82
N ARG A 32 2.54 4.16 5.56
CA ARG A 32 2.59 4.15 7.02
C ARG A 32 3.52 3.08 7.57
N PHE A 33 3.49 1.89 7.00
CA PHE A 33 4.39 0.80 7.38
C PHE A 33 5.86 1.18 7.18
N ASN A 34 6.17 1.84 6.06
CA ASN A 34 7.53 2.22 5.69
C ASN A 34 8.00 3.54 6.33
N LYS A 35 7.15 4.23 7.08
CA LYS A 35 7.38 5.60 7.55
C LYS A 35 8.78 5.88 8.03
N GLU A 36 9.31 5.07 8.95
CA GLU A 36 10.61 5.33 9.57
C GLU A 36 11.79 5.16 8.62
N THR A 37 11.63 4.32 7.59
CA THR A 37 12.70 4.06 6.62
C THR A 37 12.70 5.01 5.43
N ILE A 38 11.59 5.73 5.18
CA ILE A 38 11.43 6.60 4.01
C ILE A 38 11.27 8.09 4.34
N LYS A 39 11.38 8.45 5.60
CA LYS A 39 11.16 9.79 6.13
C LYS A 39 11.83 10.90 5.32
N ASN A 40 13.13 10.76 5.04
CA ASN A 40 13.91 11.75 4.29
C ASN A 40 13.55 11.75 2.81
N LYS A 41 13.29 10.60 2.23
CA LYS A 41 12.91 10.47 0.82
C LYS A 41 11.55 11.14 0.57
N THR A 42 10.59 10.99 1.48
CA THR A 42 9.26 11.59 1.31
C THR A 42 9.29 13.11 1.40
N LYS A 43 10.23 13.69 2.14
CA LYS A 43 10.43 15.14 2.17
C LYS A 43 10.79 15.67 0.78
N ILE A 44 11.72 15.01 0.10
CA ILE A 44 12.15 15.37 -1.26
C ILE A 44 10.99 15.13 -2.26
N MET A 45 10.33 13.99 -2.19
CA MET A 45 9.21 13.63 -3.05
C MET A 45 8.06 14.62 -2.91
N ASN A 46 7.75 15.04 -1.69
CA ASN A 46 6.69 16.01 -1.42
C ASN A 46 7.01 17.37 -2.07
N PHE A 47 8.26 17.81 -1.97
CA PHE A 47 8.70 19.06 -2.59
C PHE A 47 8.58 18.99 -4.13
N VAL A 48 9.05 17.91 -4.75
CA VAL A 48 9.04 17.73 -6.21
C VAL A 48 7.60 17.58 -6.75
N THR A 49 6.76 16.81 -6.08
CA THR A 49 5.41 16.46 -6.56
C THR A 49 4.37 17.53 -6.23
N PHE A 50 4.43 18.10 -5.03
CA PHE A 50 3.41 19.00 -4.50
C PHE A 50 3.93 20.42 -4.23
N SER A 51 5.21 20.69 -4.52
CA SER A 51 5.89 21.96 -4.23
C SER A 51 5.85 22.35 -2.74
N LYS A 52 5.92 21.35 -1.85
CA LYS A 52 5.86 21.53 -0.39
C LYS A 52 7.06 20.86 0.26
N PRO A 53 7.89 21.61 1.04
CA PRO A 53 9.09 21.06 1.67
C PRO A 53 8.84 20.30 2.97
N GLU A 54 7.60 20.03 3.32
CA GLU A 54 7.25 19.28 4.52
C GLU A 54 7.59 17.79 4.37
N GLY A 55 7.70 17.11 5.52
CA GLY A 55 8.14 15.73 5.59
C GLY A 55 7.03 14.70 5.31
N TYR A 56 7.20 13.51 5.89
CA TYR A 56 6.35 12.36 5.64
C TYR A 56 4.86 12.63 5.84
N GLN A 57 4.47 13.26 6.94
CA GLN A 57 3.03 13.43 7.23
C GLN A 57 2.32 14.26 6.16
N SER A 58 2.96 15.33 5.71
CA SER A 58 2.42 16.15 4.63
C SER A 58 2.36 15.38 3.31
N PHE A 59 3.40 14.62 2.99
CA PHE A 59 3.40 13.74 1.81
C PHE A 59 2.26 12.73 1.87
N TYR A 60 2.09 12.04 3.00
CA TYR A 60 1.02 11.08 3.21
C TYR A 60 -0.36 11.74 3.04
N ASN A 61 -0.58 12.89 3.67
CA ASN A 61 -1.85 13.62 3.57
C ASN A 61 -2.14 14.04 2.14
N ASN A 62 -1.13 14.51 1.40
CA ASN A 62 -1.30 14.91 -0.01
C ASN A 62 -1.65 13.72 -0.90
N ILE A 63 -1.07 12.55 -0.66
CA ILE A 63 -1.44 11.31 -1.36
C ILE A 63 -2.90 10.94 -1.05
N CYS A 64 -3.31 10.97 0.20
CA CYS A 64 -4.69 10.68 0.58
C CYS A 64 -5.69 11.65 -0.06
N ASN A 65 -5.37 12.94 -0.07
CA ASN A 65 -6.21 13.96 -0.70
C ASN A 65 -6.34 13.74 -2.21
N LEU A 66 -5.24 13.38 -2.87
CA LEU A 66 -5.26 13.05 -4.29
C LEU A 66 -6.14 11.83 -4.58
N LEU A 67 -6.06 10.80 -3.75
CA LEU A 67 -6.90 9.62 -3.89
C LEU A 67 -8.37 9.95 -3.68
N ASP A 68 -8.69 10.84 -2.75
CA ASP A 68 -10.06 11.31 -2.53
C ASP A 68 -10.58 12.10 -3.74
N GLU A 69 -9.76 12.98 -4.32
CA GLU A 69 -10.11 13.73 -5.53
C GLU A 69 -10.37 12.79 -6.73
N LEU A 70 -9.64 11.67 -6.78
CA LEU A 70 -9.84 10.65 -7.81
C LEU A 70 -10.95 9.65 -7.47
N GLU A 71 -11.65 9.88 -6.37
CA GLU A 71 -12.74 9.01 -5.87
C GLU A 71 -12.28 7.59 -5.54
N ILE A 72 -11.00 7.40 -5.21
CA ILE A 72 -10.43 6.12 -4.76
C ILE A 72 -10.53 6.09 -3.23
N ASN A 73 -11.70 5.76 -2.73
CA ASN A 73 -12.00 5.80 -1.29
C ASN A 73 -12.50 4.46 -0.71
N LYS A 74 -12.47 3.40 -1.50
CA LYS A 74 -12.87 2.06 -1.07
C LYS A 74 -11.64 1.19 -0.81
N GLY A 75 -11.80 0.13 -0.01
CA GLY A 75 -10.74 -0.82 0.29
C GLY A 75 -10.70 -2.00 -0.67
N LEU A 76 -9.82 -2.96 -0.37
CA LEU A 76 -9.66 -4.19 -1.17
C LEU A 76 -10.92 -5.04 -1.21
N GLY A 77 -11.78 -4.93 -0.20
CA GLY A 77 -13.07 -5.63 -0.19
C GLY A 77 -13.95 -5.29 -1.39
N SER A 78 -13.86 -4.06 -1.90
CA SER A 78 -14.58 -3.63 -3.09
C SER A 78 -14.10 -4.33 -4.38
N LEU A 79 -12.91 -4.92 -4.35
CA LEU A 79 -12.33 -5.69 -5.45
C LEU A 79 -12.61 -7.20 -5.33
N GLY A 80 -13.37 -7.60 -4.32
CA GLY A 80 -13.72 -9.00 -4.07
C GLY A 80 -12.82 -9.72 -3.08
N VAL A 81 -11.81 -9.07 -2.51
CA VAL A 81 -10.92 -9.67 -1.51
C VAL A 81 -11.69 -9.90 -0.21
N THR A 82 -11.63 -11.13 0.29
CA THR A 82 -12.34 -11.54 1.51
C THR A 82 -11.36 -11.91 2.62
N SER A 83 -11.80 -11.82 3.87
CA SER A 83 -10.95 -12.03 5.05
C SER A 83 -10.37 -13.45 5.13
N ASP A 84 -11.04 -14.45 4.57
CA ASP A 84 -10.57 -15.83 4.56
C ASP A 84 -9.34 -16.06 3.67
N LYS A 85 -9.08 -15.17 2.72
CA LYS A 85 -7.92 -15.23 1.83
C LYS A 85 -6.72 -14.42 2.28
N VAL A 86 -6.84 -13.62 3.34
CA VAL A 86 -5.79 -12.69 3.78
C VAL A 86 -4.51 -13.43 4.16
N GLU A 87 -4.60 -14.54 4.85
CA GLU A 87 -3.42 -15.32 5.24
C GLU A 87 -2.68 -15.87 4.02
N GLU A 88 -3.40 -16.46 3.08
CA GLU A 88 -2.82 -16.96 1.83
C GLU A 88 -2.13 -15.85 1.04
N LEU A 89 -2.79 -14.70 0.92
CA LEU A 89 -2.22 -13.52 0.25
C LEU A 89 -0.94 -13.05 0.94
N ALA A 90 -0.92 -12.98 2.26
CA ALA A 90 0.24 -12.56 3.03
C ALA A 90 1.42 -13.51 2.86
N ILE A 91 1.19 -14.81 2.91
CA ILE A 91 2.25 -15.82 2.73
C ILE A 91 2.83 -15.71 1.32
N LYS A 92 2.00 -15.65 0.30
CA LYS A 92 2.47 -15.55 -1.09
C LYS A 92 3.17 -14.23 -1.36
N ALA A 93 2.65 -13.12 -0.85
CA ALA A 93 3.29 -11.81 -1.01
C ALA A 93 4.67 -11.75 -0.35
N SER A 94 4.85 -12.40 0.79
CA SER A 94 6.15 -12.46 1.47
C SER A 94 7.24 -13.13 0.63
N LYS A 95 6.85 -14.00 -0.27
CA LYS A 95 7.76 -14.75 -1.17
C LYS A 95 7.95 -14.07 -2.53
N ASP A 96 7.17 -13.03 -2.83
CA ASP A 96 7.29 -12.31 -4.09
C ASP A 96 8.61 -11.52 -4.14
N ALA A 97 9.27 -11.53 -5.29
CA ALA A 97 10.53 -10.82 -5.49
C ALA A 97 10.40 -9.31 -5.19
N ALA A 98 9.25 -8.72 -5.49
CA ALA A 98 9.00 -7.30 -5.22
C ALA A 98 9.04 -6.96 -3.72
N ALA A 99 8.69 -7.89 -2.84
CA ALA A 99 8.76 -7.67 -1.39
C ALA A 99 10.19 -7.39 -0.92
N LYS A 100 11.20 -7.97 -1.59
CA LYS A 100 12.62 -7.78 -1.25
C LYS A 100 13.11 -6.36 -1.52
N THR A 101 12.43 -5.62 -2.39
CA THR A 101 12.79 -4.24 -2.73
C THR A 101 12.15 -3.21 -1.80
N ASN A 102 11.30 -3.64 -0.88
CA ASN A 102 10.68 -2.72 0.08
C ASN A 102 11.74 -2.23 1.08
N PRO A 103 11.74 -0.92 1.41
CA PRO A 103 12.74 -0.37 2.33
C PRO A 103 12.68 -0.94 3.75
N ARG A 104 11.53 -1.49 4.15
CA ARG A 104 11.36 -2.17 5.44
C ARG A 104 10.88 -3.61 5.22
N LYS A 105 11.56 -4.57 5.82
CA LYS A 105 11.11 -5.96 5.79
C LYS A 105 9.80 -6.13 6.55
N ALA A 106 8.88 -6.89 5.98
CA ALA A 106 7.62 -7.24 6.60
C ALA A 106 7.56 -8.74 6.88
N THR A 107 7.14 -9.10 8.08
CA THR A 107 6.79 -10.49 8.42
C THR A 107 5.45 -10.85 7.79
N VAL A 108 5.16 -12.14 7.68
CA VAL A 108 3.83 -12.62 7.23
C VAL A 108 2.72 -12.04 8.12
N SER A 109 2.94 -11.99 9.43
CA SER A 109 1.97 -11.41 10.37
C SER A 109 1.71 -9.92 10.10
N GLN A 110 2.76 -9.16 9.81
CA GLN A 110 2.62 -7.73 9.46
C GLN A 110 1.89 -7.55 8.14
N LEU A 111 2.21 -8.35 7.12
CA LEU A 111 1.52 -8.34 5.83
C LEU A 111 0.04 -8.69 5.99
N LYS A 112 -0.27 -9.70 6.79
CA LYS A 112 -1.65 -10.09 7.13
C LYS A 112 -2.41 -8.92 7.74
N THR A 113 -1.81 -8.22 8.69
CA THR A 113 -2.42 -7.05 9.34
C THR A 113 -2.67 -5.93 8.33
N ILE A 114 -1.70 -5.64 7.46
CA ILE A 114 -1.83 -4.61 6.43
C ILE A 114 -2.98 -4.95 5.48
N ILE A 115 -3.03 -6.17 4.97
CA ILE A 115 -4.06 -6.60 4.03
C ILE A 115 -5.43 -6.59 4.70
N LEU A 116 -5.53 -7.10 5.93
CA LEU A 116 -6.79 -7.14 6.67
C LEU A 116 -7.38 -5.74 6.89
N LYS A 117 -6.55 -4.79 7.31
CA LYS A 117 -6.96 -3.39 7.46
C LYS A 117 -7.32 -2.74 6.13
N SER A 118 -6.68 -3.15 5.05
CA SER A 118 -6.90 -2.61 3.70
C SER A 118 -8.18 -3.15 3.04
N LEU A 119 -8.85 -4.14 3.63
CA LEU A 119 -10.17 -4.61 3.15
C LEU A 119 -11.20 -3.48 3.16
N GLU A 120 -11.10 -2.60 4.15
CA GLU A 120 -11.78 -1.32 4.17
C GLU A 120 -10.79 -0.20 3.82
N ASN A 121 -11.24 1.04 3.80
CA ASN A 121 -10.33 2.16 3.55
C ASN A 121 -9.41 2.37 4.77
N ALA A 122 -8.15 1.98 4.69
CA ALA A 122 -7.18 1.96 5.78
C ALA A 122 -6.33 3.23 5.91
N ARG A 123 -6.79 4.35 5.45
CA ARG A 123 -6.05 5.63 5.49
C ARG A 123 -5.83 6.19 6.90
#